data_8a147716e6c06768a1e690cfec39d2cf
#
_entry.id   8a147716e6c06768a1e690cfec39d2cf
#
_cell.length_a   1.000
_cell.length_b   1.000
_cell.length_c   1.000
_cell.angle_alpha   90.00
_cell.angle_beta   90.00
_cell.angle_gamma   90.00
#
_symmetry.space_group_name_H-M   'P 1'
#
loop_
_entity.id
_entity.type
_entity.pdbx_description
1 polymer ?
#
loop_
_entity_poly.entity_id
_entity_poly.type
_entity_poly.pdbx_seq_one_letter_code
_entity_poly.pdbx_strand_id
1 'polypeptide(L)'
;ELREFCRDLERLYRINPYIEFRTWKETAPGRIHTEFRNLSNQQDYSLDLRLEPESDNAFRVRYTQGIKAVTRFEIRASGPGSSLTITDDYSRLPAEERSRRLDEVDRSLPAWGQAILDYLRRHRRWGWIAPWRWYMRRVWVPMKPSARHIVWLLVLVTMAEFLFFVFVALIWWLEHRS
;
A
#
# COMPACT_ATOMS: atom_id res chain seq x y z
N GLU A 1 -1.49 12.17 -11.84
CA GLU A 1 -1.72 10.81 -11.32
C GLU A 1 -0.95 10.56 -10.02
N LEU A 2 0.41 10.65 -10.00
CA LEU A 2 1.21 10.40 -8.78
C LEU A 2 0.87 11.39 -7.66
N ARG A 3 0.75 12.69 -7.93
CA ARG A 3 0.34 13.70 -6.94
C ARG A 3 -1.05 13.44 -6.38
N GLU A 4 -1.99 13.12 -7.23
CA GLU A 4 -3.36 12.79 -6.83
C GLU A 4 -3.40 11.54 -5.96
N PHE A 5 -2.61 10.53 -6.31
CA PHE A 5 -2.45 9.33 -5.49
C PHE A 5 -1.89 9.65 -4.10
N CYS A 6 -0.85 10.48 -4.01
CA CYS A 6 -0.22 10.85 -2.74
C CYS A 6 -1.11 11.73 -1.84
N ARG A 7 -2.15 12.39 -2.37
CA ARG A 7 -3.14 13.13 -1.58
C ARG A 7 -4.07 12.24 -0.77
N ASP A 8 -4.26 11.00 -1.22
CA ASP A 8 -5.03 9.99 -0.48
C ASP A 8 -4.10 9.23 0.48
N LEU A 9 -3.89 9.82 1.67
CA LEU A 9 -2.93 9.31 2.64
C LEU A 9 -3.30 7.90 3.13
N GLU A 10 -4.58 7.60 3.32
CA GLU A 10 -5.02 6.27 3.72
C GLU A 10 -4.62 5.23 2.68
N ARG A 11 -4.88 5.49 1.42
CA ARG A 11 -4.51 4.59 0.33
C ARG A 11 -3.00 4.43 0.21
N LEU A 12 -2.24 5.53 0.33
CA LEU A 12 -0.79 5.54 0.28
C LEU A 12 -0.20 4.60 1.35
N TYR A 13 -0.70 4.69 2.58
CA TYR A 13 -0.23 3.84 3.68
C TYR A 13 -0.73 2.41 3.60
N ARG A 14 -2.00 2.18 3.23
CA ARG A 14 -2.58 0.84 3.12
C ARG A 14 -1.94 -0.02 2.03
N ILE A 15 -1.28 0.57 1.04
CA ILE A 15 -0.56 -0.18 0.00
C ILE A 15 0.70 -0.85 0.56
N ASN A 16 1.27 -0.36 1.67
CA ASN A 16 2.43 -0.98 2.30
C ASN A 16 2.14 -2.45 2.65
N PRO A 17 2.89 -3.43 2.09
CA PRO A 17 2.63 -4.84 2.31
C PRO A 17 2.99 -5.34 3.72
N TYR A 18 3.73 -4.53 4.48
CA TYR A 18 4.13 -4.86 5.85
C TYR A 18 3.33 -4.16 6.93
N ILE A 19 2.34 -3.33 6.57
CA ILE A 19 1.50 -2.64 7.54
C ILE A 19 0.07 -3.22 7.51
N GLU A 20 -0.34 -3.79 8.63
CA GLU A 20 -1.69 -4.30 8.82
C GLU A 20 -2.50 -3.34 9.69
N PHE A 21 -3.34 -2.51 9.06
CA PHE A 21 -4.17 -1.54 9.75
C PHE A 21 -5.39 -2.22 10.40
N ARG A 22 -5.61 -1.89 11.69
CA ARG A 22 -6.82 -2.22 12.46
C ARG A 22 -7.77 -1.03 12.44
N THR A 23 -7.25 0.16 12.70
CA THR A 23 -8.01 1.40 12.75
C THR A 23 -7.32 2.46 11.89
N TRP A 24 -8.12 3.22 11.14
CA TRP A 24 -7.71 4.44 10.46
C TRP A 24 -8.86 5.43 10.57
N LYS A 25 -8.70 6.49 11.36
CA LYS A 25 -9.75 7.46 11.63
C LYS A 25 -9.21 8.88 11.55
N GLU A 26 -9.73 9.68 10.66
CA GLU A 26 -9.46 11.11 10.64
C GLU A 26 -10.21 11.77 11.81
N THR A 27 -9.47 12.38 12.73
CA THR A 27 -9.99 13.03 13.93
C THR A 27 -10.18 14.54 13.72
N ALA A 28 -9.41 15.14 12.82
CA ALA A 28 -9.54 16.51 12.35
C ALA A 28 -8.82 16.62 11.00
N PRO A 29 -9.02 17.68 10.20
CA PRO A 29 -8.33 17.88 8.94
C PRO A 29 -6.81 17.70 9.08
N GLY A 30 -6.26 16.69 8.38
CA GLY A 30 -4.85 16.34 8.42
C GLY A 30 -4.36 15.71 9.74
N ARG A 31 -5.27 15.31 10.64
CA ARG A 31 -4.95 14.53 11.85
C ARG A 31 -5.64 13.20 11.81
N ILE A 32 -4.86 12.13 11.91
CA ILE A 32 -5.34 10.76 11.77
C ILE A 32 -4.90 9.96 12.98
N HIS A 33 -5.87 9.35 13.66
CA HIS A 33 -5.59 8.31 14.64
C HIS A 33 -5.52 6.97 13.94
N THR A 34 -4.48 6.19 14.22
CA THR A 34 -4.28 4.90 13.57
C THR A 34 -3.72 3.85 14.52
N GLU A 35 -4.25 2.64 14.37
CA GLU A 35 -3.74 1.43 15.02
C GLU A 35 -3.34 0.44 13.94
N PHE A 36 -2.12 -0.05 14.01
CA PHE A 36 -1.61 -1.01 13.04
C PHE A 36 -0.53 -1.90 13.63
N ARG A 37 -0.35 -3.05 13.01
CA ARG A 37 0.80 -3.92 13.23
C ARG A 37 1.79 -3.76 12.08
N ASN A 38 3.04 -3.52 12.43
CA ASN A 38 4.13 -3.52 11.46
C ASN A 38 4.74 -4.93 11.41
N LEU A 39 4.54 -5.62 10.29
CA LEU A 39 5.00 -6.99 10.08
C LEU A 39 6.51 -7.07 9.84
N SER A 40 7.18 -5.95 9.54
CA SER A 40 8.63 -5.94 9.30
C SER A 40 9.45 -6.00 10.59
N ASN A 41 8.88 -5.55 11.71
CA ASN A 41 9.48 -5.55 13.04
C ASN A 41 8.60 -6.21 14.11
N GLN A 42 7.43 -6.75 13.73
CA GLN A 42 6.45 -7.44 14.58
C GLN A 42 5.88 -6.59 15.73
N GLN A 43 5.94 -5.25 15.62
CA GLN A 43 5.45 -4.34 16.64
C GLN A 43 4.01 -3.84 16.34
N ASP A 44 3.23 -3.68 17.40
CA ASP A 44 1.92 -3.04 17.37
C ASP A 44 2.05 -1.55 17.73
N TYR A 45 1.40 -0.69 16.96
CA TYR A 45 1.42 0.75 17.12
C TYR A 45 0.00 1.30 17.27
N SER A 46 -0.16 2.24 18.21
CA SER A 46 -1.32 3.11 18.33
C SER A 46 -0.82 4.53 18.45
N LEU A 47 -1.06 5.35 17.43
CA LEU A 47 -0.46 6.68 17.34
C LEU A 47 -1.28 7.63 16.47
N ASP A 48 -1.02 8.91 16.65
CA ASP A 48 -1.59 9.96 15.84
C ASP A 48 -0.58 10.44 14.80
N LEU A 49 -1.10 10.58 13.57
CA LEU A 49 -0.38 11.13 12.44
C LEU A 49 -0.84 12.57 12.20
N ARG A 50 0.09 13.43 11.83
CA ARG A 50 -0.20 14.80 11.39
C ARG A 50 0.38 15.00 9.99
N LEU A 51 -0.50 15.30 9.03
CA LEU A 51 -0.10 15.71 7.69
C LEU A 51 0.33 17.18 7.69
N GLU A 52 1.54 17.43 7.23
CA GLU A 52 2.13 18.77 7.10
C GLU A 52 2.55 18.99 5.64
N PRO A 53 1.82 19.80 4.86
CA PRO A 53 2.25 20.14 3.49
C PRO A 53 3.51 21.02 3.55
N GLU A 54 4.50 20.74 2.69
CA GLU A 54 5.70 21.56 2.54
C GLU A 54 5.66 22.38 1.24
N SER A 55 5.15 21.77 0.17
CA SER A 55 4.97 22.40 -1.14
C SER A 55 3.94 21.61 -1.96
N ASP A 56 3.66 22.05 -3.18
CA ASP A 56 2.79 21.31 -4.11
C ASP A 56 3.30 19.88 -4.43
N ASN A 57 4.60 19.65 -4.24
CA ASN A 57 5.28 18.41 -4.59
C ASN A 57 5.91 17.70 -3.39
N ALA A 58 5.78 18.23 -2.19
CA ALA A 58 6.36 17.65 -1.00
C ALA A 58 5.43 17.82 0.20
N PHE A 59 5.32 16.78 0.99
CA PHE A 59 4.63 16.79 2.29
C PHE A 59 5.32 15.83 3.24
N ARG A 60 5.06 16.04 4.51
CA ARG A 60 5.53 15.15 5.56
C ARG A 60 4.41 14.70 6.46
N VAL A 61 4.58 13.51 7.01
CA VAL A 61 3.72 12.94 8.02
C VAL A 61 4.52 12.84 9.32
N ARG A 62 4.07 13.58 10.32
CA ARG A 62 4.66 13.57 11.66
C ARG A 62 3.98 12.53 12.52
N TYR A 63 4.78 11.76 13.28
CA TYR A 63 4.31 10.75 14.21
C TYR A 63 4.38 11.31 15.65
N THR A 64 3.33 11.12 16.42
CA THR A 64 3.31 11.60 17.84
C THR A 64 4.11 10.70 18.75
N GLN A 65 4.20 9.42 18.44
CA GLN A 65 4.82 8.40 19.28
C GLN A 65 5.74 7.50 18.45
N GLY A 66 6.53 6.67 19.13
CA GLY A 66 7.49 5.77 18.51
C GLY A 66 8.83 6.42 18.19
N ILE A 67 9.76 5.64 17.63
CA ILE A 67 11.11 6.11 17.29
C ILE A 67 11.15 6.96 16.03
N LYS A 68 10.20 6.73 15.10
CA LYS A 68 10.07 7.48 13.86
C LYS A 68 9.47 8.86 14.17
N ALA A 69 10.16 9.91 13.78
CA ALA A 69 9.68 11.29 13.95
C ALA A 69 8.80 11.74 12.80
N VAL A 70 9.28 11.51 11.58
CA VAL A 70 8.66 12.05 10.36
C VAL A 70 8.90 11.07 9.20
N THR A 71 7.92 10.90 8.33
CA THR A 71 8.11 10.38 6.98
C THR A 71 7.87 11.51 5.98
N ARG A 72 8.86 11.82 5.15
CA ARG A 72 8.79 12.83 4.11
C ARG A 72 8.57 12.18 2.75
N PHE A 73 7.66 12.75 1.98
CA PHE A 73 7.34 12.37 0.62
C PHE A 73 7.68 13.53 -0.31
N GLU A 74 8.48 13.25 -1.33
CA GLU A 74 8.87 14.25 -2.31
C GLU A 74 8.67 13.72 -3.72
N ILE A 75 7.95 14.47 -4.55
CA ILE A 75 7.64 14.13 -5.94
C ILE A 75 8.47 15.03 -6.84
N ARG A 76 9.27 14.45 -7.70
CA ARG A 76 10.09 15.15 -8.69
C ARG A 76 9.74 14.72 -10.10
N ALA A 77 9.85 15.62 -11.06
CA ALA A 77 9.83 15.25 -12.47
C ALA A 77 11.08 14.41 -12.79
N SER A 78 10.90 13.33 -13.55
CA SER A 78 12.00 12.43 -13.93
C SER A 78 11.78 11.95 -15.37
N GLY A 79 12.49 12.56 -16.32
CA GLY A 79 12.29 12.28 -17.74
C GLY A 79 10.81 12.45 -18.16
N PRO A 80 10.22 11.47 -18.85
CA PRO A 80 8.82 11.52 -19.26
C PRO A 80 7.82 11.21 -18.12
N GLY A 81 8.32 10.99 -16.91
CA GLY A 81 7.51 10.55 -15.75
C GLY A 81 7.75 11.37 -14.50
N SER A 82 7.50 10.75 -13.36
CA SER A 82 7.73 11.32 -12.03
C SER A 82 8.34 10.26 -11.11
N SER A 83 9.20 10.69 -10.22
CA SER A 83 9.76 9.88 -9.13
C SER A 83 9.17 10.29 -7.80
N LEU A 84 8.95 9.33 -6.91
CA LEU A 84 8.58 9.53 -5.52
C LEU A 84 9.75 9.11 -4.64
N THR A 85 10.23 10.04 -3.82
CA THR A 85 11.22 9.76 -2.78
C THR A 85 10.52 9.72 -1.43
N ILE A 86 10.71 8.64 -0.68
CA ILE A 86 10.18 8.46 0.67
C ILE A 86 11.36 8.40 1.62
N THR A 87 11.38 9.26 2.62
CA THR A 87 12.46 9.35 3.60
C THR A 87 11.89 9.29 5.01
N ASP A 88 12.35 8.35 5.81
CA ASP A 88 12.03 8.25 7.23
C ASP A 88 13.10 8.95 8.07
N ASP A 89 12.65 9.78 9.02
CA ASP A 89 13.48 10.47 9.98
C ASP A 89 13.32 9.84 11.36
N TYR A 90 14.44 9.41 11.95
CA TYR A 90 14.55 8.82 13.28
C TYR A 90 15.31 9.73 14.24
N SER A 91 15.42 11.03 13.96
CA SER A 91 16.20 12.01 14.74
C SER A 91 15.60 12.31 16.12
N ARG A 92 14.38 11.82 16.42
CA ARG A 92 13.73 12.00 17.73
C ARG A 92 14.57 11.46 18.89
N LEU A 93 15.32 10.39 18.66
CA LEU A 93 16.15 9.75 19.66
C LEU A 93 17.64 10.08 19.46
N PRO A 94 18.41 10.23 20.54
CA PRO A 94 19.86 10.28 20.48
C PRO A 94 20.45 9.05 19.77
N ALA A 95 21.62 9.21 19.17
CA ALA A 95 22.25 8.13 18.37
C ALA A 95 22.46 6.84 19.18
N GLU A 96 22.82 6.96 20.45
CA GLU A 96 23.05 5.81 21.35
C GLU A 96 21.76 5.03 21.62
N GLU A 97 20.67 5.73 21.92
CA GLU A 97 19.36 5.10 22.17
C GLU A 97 18.79 4.50 20.90
N ARG A 98 18.94 5.15 19.76
CA ARG A 98 18.56 4.62 18.45
C ARG A 98 19.29 3.30 18.11
N SER A 99 20.59 3.22 18.44
CA SER A 99 21.38 2.00 18.25
C SER A 99 20.89 0.82 19.12
N ARG A 100 20.31 1.09 20.29
CA ARG A 100 19.72 0.07 21.15
C ARG A 100 18.34 -0.41 20.69
N ARG A 101 17.63 0.41 19.89
CA ARG A 101 16.26 0.16 19.42
C ARG A 101 16.21 -0.11 17.92
N LEU A 102 17.26 -0.74 17.37
CA LEU A 102 17.34 -1.07 15.94
C LEU A 102 16.28 -2.09 15.48
N ASP A 103 15.77 -2.89 16.41
CA ASP A 103 14.67 -3.83 16.18
C ASP A 103 13.33 -3.14 15.92
N GLU A 104 13.16 -1.90 16.40
CA GLU A 104 11.96 -1.09 16.16
C GLU A 104 12.01 -0.34 14.80
N VAL A 105 13.15 -0.30 14.12
CA VAL A 105 13.30 0.38 12.84
C VAL A 105 12.41 -0.29 11.78
N ASP A 106 11.63 0.54 11.11
CA ASP A 106 10.76 0.10 10.03
C ASP A 106 11.59 -0.30 8.79
N ARG A 107 11.54 -1.56 8.43
CA ARG A 107 12.24 -2.13 7.27
C ARG A 107 11.34 -2.25 6.05
N SER A 108 10.13 -1.70 6.10
CA SER A 108 9.15 -1.84 5.04
C SER A 108 9.35 -0.87 3.85
N LEU A 109 10.20 0.14 3.98
CA LEU A 109 10.37 1.23 2.99
C LEU A 109 10.63 0.74 1.56
N PRO A 110 11.58 -0.18 1.28
CA PRO A 110 11.81 -0.65 -0.09
C PRO A 110 10.60 -1.39 -0.67
N ALA A 111 9.97 -2.25 0.13
CA ALA A 111 8.79 -2.99 -0.29
C ALA A 111 7.57 -2.06 -0.48
N TRP A 112 7.45 -1.02 0.33
CA TRP A 112 6.41 0.00 0.17
C TRP A 112 6.58 0.78 -1.13
N GLY A 113 7.79 1.24 -1.43
CA GLY A 113 8.11 1.92 -2.70
C GLY A 113 7.78 1.04 -3.91
N GLN A 114 8.16 -0.23 -3.87
CA GLN A 114 7.85 -1.18 -4.94
C GLN A 114 6.32 -1.41 -5.08
N ALA A 115 5.61 -1.57 -3.97
CA ALA A 115 4.16 -1.76 -3.98
C ALA A 115 3.40 -0.55 -4.54
N ILE A 116 3.87 0.69 -4.27
CA ILE A 116 3.33 1.92 -4.87
C ILE A 116 3.56 1.91 -6.37
N LEU A 117 4.77 1.60 -6.83
CA LEU A 117 5.09 1.54 -8.26
C LEU A 117 4.22 0.53 -8.99
N ASP A 118 4.04 -0.67 -8.43
CA ASP A 118 3.24 -1.74 -9.00
C ASP A 118 1.74 -1.38 -9.02
N TYR A 119 1.26 -0.70 -7.98
CA TYR A 119 -0.09 -0.18 -7.94
C TYR A 119 -0.34 0.84 -9.05
N LEU A 120 0.55 1.82 -9.21
CA LEU A 120 0.43 2.88 -10.23
C LEU A 120 0.52 2.32 -11.64
N ARG A 121 1.42 1.35 -11.90
CA ARG A 121 1.52 0.64 -13.19
C ARG A 121 0.23 -0.10 -13.52
N ARG A 122 -0.35 -0.83 -12.57
CA ARG A 122 -1.64 -1.52 -12.74
C ARG A 122 -2.77 -0.52 -12.94
N HIS A 123 -2.78 0.58 -12.20
CA HIS A 123 -3.78 1.64 -12.34
C HIS A 123 -3.71 2.30 -13.71
N ARG A 124 -2.53 2.59 -14.22
CA ARG A 124 -2.33 3.13 -15.58
C ARG A 124 -2.82 2.17 -16.65
N ARG A 125 -2.59 0.85 -16.48
CA ARG A 125 -2.97 -0.18 -17.45
C ARG A 125 -4.47 -0.48 -17.45
N TRP A 126 -5.09 -0.59 -16.28
CA TRP A 126 -6.46 -1.08 -16.09
C TRP A 126 -7.41 -0.03 -15.50
N GLY A 127 -6.92 1.16 -15.14
CA GLY A 127 -7.71 2.20 -14.47
C GLY A 127 -8.83 2.81 -15.30
N TRP A 128 -8.86 2.59 -16.61
CA TRP A 128 -9.97 2.98 -17.48
C TRP A 128 -11.21 2.08 -17.27
N ILE A 129 -11.05 0.87 -16.71
CA ILE A 129 -12.12 -0.10 -16.45
C ILE A 129 -12.80 0.26 -15.13
N ALA A 130 -14.08 0.68 -15.15
CA ALA A 130 -14.81 1.11 -13.96
C ALA A 130 -14.95 0.01 -12.87
N PRO A 131 -15.31 -1.26 -13.19
CA PRO A 131 -15.32 -2.35 -12.20
C PRO A 131 -13.96 -2.59 -11.55
N TRP A 132 -12.85 -2.47 -12.31
CA TRP A 132 -11.51 -2.61 -11.78
C TRP A 132 -11.16 -1.50 -10.77
N ARG A 133 -11.49 -0.22 -11.08
CA ARG A 133 -11.29 0.88 -10.14
C ARG A 133 -12.08 0.68 -8.85
N TRP A 134 -13.33 0.25 -8.97
CA TRP A 134 -14.18 -0.05 -7.82
C TRP A 134 -13.57 -1.16 -6.96
N TYR A 135 -13.18 -2.29 -7.56
CA TYR A 135 -12.53 -3.40 -6.88
C TYR A 135 -11.26 -2.96 -6.15
N MET A 136 -10.36 -2.24 -6.84
CA MET A 136 -9.10 -1.78 -6.25
C MET A 136 -9.33 -0.86 -5.05
N ARG A 137 -10.28 0.07 -5.13
CA ARG A 137 -10.55 1.02 -4.05
C ARG A 137 -11.33 0.43 -2.89
N ARG A 138 -12.36 -0.38 -3.17
CA ARG A 138 -13.31 -0.86 -2.16
C ARG A 138 -12.95 -2.21 -1.55
N VAL A 139 -12.17 -3.00 -2.25
CA VAL A 139 -11.83 -4.37 -1.84
C VAL A 139 -10.34 -4.51 -1.60
N TRP A 140 -9.51 -4.30 -2.62
CA TRP A 140 -8.09 -4.62 -2.54
C TRP A 140 -7.32 -3.72 -1.57
N VAL A 141 -7.50 -2.38 -1.63
CA VAL A 141 -6.78 -1.44 -0.75
C VAL A 141 -7.14 -1.63 0.73
N PRO A 142 -8.42 -1.81 1.13
CA PRO A 142 -8.76 -2.06 2.53
C PRO A 142 -8.37 -3.45 3.06
N MET A 143 -8.09 -4.41 2.16
CA MET A 143 -7.69 -5.76 2.58
C MET A 143 -6.38 -5.76 3.35
N LYS A 144 -6.30 -6.64 4.34
CA LYS A 144 -5.05 -6.97 5.02
C LYS A 144 -4.04 -7.55 4.02
N PRO A 145 -2.73 -7.31 4.20
CA PRO A 145 -1.69 -7.84 3.31
C PRO A 145 -1.77 -9.36 3.11
N SER A 146 -1.98 -10.13 4.17
CA SER A 146 -2.15 -11.59 4.13
C SER A 146 -3.35 -12.03 3.29
N ALA A 147 -4.48 -11.34 3.41
CA ALA A 147 -5.70 -11.66 2.67
C ALA A 147 -5.54 -11.42 1.15
N ARG A 148 -4.71 -10.46 0.73
CA ARG A 148 -4.44 -10.19 -0.69
C ARG A 148 -3.81 -11.40 -1.40
N HIS A 149 -2.89 -12.10 -0.74
CA HIS A 149 -2.27 -13.32 -1.29
C HIS A 149 -3.27 -14.47 -1.42
N ILE A 150 -4.12 -14.66 -0.40
CA ILE A 150 -5.16 -15.71 -0.41
C ILE A 150 -6.16 -15.45 -1.53
N VAL A 151 -6.65 -14.23 -1.67
CA VAL A 151 -7.59 -13.87 -2.76
C VAL A 151 -6.95 -14.09 -4.13
N TRP A 152 -5.67 -13.77 -4.30
CA TRP A 152 -4.95 -14.01 -5.55
C TRP A 152 -4.89 -15.50 -5.88
N LEU A 153 -4.58 -16.33 -4.89
CA LEU A 153 -4.54 -17.79 -5.05
C LEU A 153 -5.93 -18.34 -5.42
N LEU A 154 -6.98 -17.90 -4.73
CA LEU A 154 -8.36 -18.31 -5.04
C LEU A 154 -8.76 -17.95 -6.48
N VAL A 155 -8.45 -16.72 -6.92
CA VAL A 155 -8.72 -16.31 -8.32
C VAL A 155 -7.98 -17.19 -9.32
N LEU A 156 -6.71 -17.52 -9.06
CA LEU A 156 -5.94 -18.42 -9.92
C LEU A 156 -6.57 -19.82 -10.02
N VAL A 157 -6.94 -20.40 -8.88
CA VAL A 157 -7.57 -21.73 -8.84
C VAL A 157 -8.90 -21.71 -9.58
N THR A 158 -9.77 -20.73 -9.30
CA THR A 158 -11.07 -20.60 -9.98
C THR A 158 -10.92 -20.41 -11.49
N MET A 159 -9.93 -19.63 -11.93
CA MET A 159 -9.64 -19.49 -13.37
C MET A 159 -9.17 -20.78 -14.00
N ALA A 160 -8.32 -21.54 -13.32
CA ALA A 160 -7.88 -22.86 -13.82
C ALA A 160 -9.05 -23.85 -13.93
N GLU A 161 -9.91 -23.90 -12.91
CA GLU A 161 -11.13 -24.75 -12.93
C GLU A 161 -12.08 -24.34 -14.05
N PHE A 162 -12.29 -23.03 -14.25
CA PHE A 162 -13.13 -22.53 -15.34
C PHE A 162 -12.57 -22.92 -16.72
N LEU A 163 -11.27 -22.74 -16.93
CA LEU A 163 -10.61 -23.13 -18.18
C LEU A 163 -10.72 -24.64 -18.44
N PHE A 164 -10.55 -25.45 -17.38
CA PHE A 164 -10.73 -26.90 -17.47
C PHE A 164 -12.17 -27.25 -17.83
N PHE A 165 -13.16 -26.62 -17.21
CA PHE A 165 -14.58 -26.83 -17.56
C PHE A 165 -14.87 -26.48 -19.02
N VAL A 166 -14.36 -25.33 -19.49
CA VAL A 166 -14.53 -24.93 -20.91
C VAL A 166 -13.88 -25.95 -21.85
N PHE A 167 -12.71 -26.46 -21.49
CA PHE A 167 -12.02 -27.50 -22.29
C PHE A 167 -12.83 -28.76 -22.36
N VAL A 168 -13.36 -29.27 -21.24
CA VAL A 168 -14.22 -30.47 -21.23
C VAL A 168 -15.50 -30.25 -22.05
N ALA A 169 -16.13 -29.08 -21.90
CA ALA A 169 -17.33 -28.73 -22.65
C ALA A 169 -17.07 -28.69 -24.17
N LEU A 170 -15.90 -28.18 -24.58
CA LEU A 170 -15.50 -28.16 -25.99
C LEU A 170 -15.30 -29.58 -26.57
N ILE A 171 -14.64 -30.49 -25.82
CA ILE A 171 -14.47 -31.88 -26.23
C ILE A 171 -15.84 -32.53 -26.41
N TRP A 172 -16.71 -32.41 -25.40
CA TRP A 172 -18.06 -32.96 -25.45
C TRP A 172 -18.85 -32.45 -26.66
N TRP A 173 -18.76 -31.14 -26.93
CA TRP A 173 -19.45 -30.51 -28.07
C TRP A 173 -18.91 -31.01 -29.43
N LEU A 174 -17.60 -31.22 -29.55
CA LEU A 174 -16.97 -31.76 -30.76
C LEU A 174 -17.40 -33.21 -31.02
N GLU A 175 -17.45 -34.06 -29.99
CA GLU A 175 -17.88 -35.45 -30.09
C GLU A 175 -19.34 -35.60 -30.51
N HIS A 176 -20.23 -34.71 -30.07
CA HIS A 176 -21.66 -34.79 -30.36
C HIS A 176 -22.06 -34.07 -31.66
N ARG A 177 -21.12 -33.43 -32.32
CA ARG A 177 -21.34 -32.75 -33.59
C ARG A 177 -20.85 -33.58 -34.82
N SER A 178 -20.12 -34.64 -34.60
CA SER A 178 -19.67 -35.61 -35.61
C SER A 178 -20.63 -36.79 -35.70
#